data_c36f3e717bb0bd94f3d27378b5b28e8e
#
_entry.id   c36f3e717bb0bd94f3d27378b5b28e8e
#
_cell.length_a   1.000
_cell.length_b   1.000
_cell.length_c   1.000
_cell.angle_alpha   90.00
_cell.angle_beta   90.00
_cell.angle_gamma   90.00
#
_symmetry.space_group_name_H-M   'P 1'
#
loop_
_entity.id
_entity.type
_entity.pdbx_description
1 polymer ?
#
loop_
_entity_poly.entity_id
_entity_poly.type
_entity_poly.pdbx_seq_one_letter_code
_entity_poly.pdbx_strand_id
1 'polypeptide(L)'
;MNKQGIDVSKWQSQIDWQKVKADGIDFAIIRVGFCYNNGALKLDSAFMQHIKGALAAGLDVGIYLYSYATTVQAARRAAQEVVKAVKPYKLTYPIAFDIEYESIYTGGSKQTNTEICKAFLEEVEQAGYYAMLYCSKDFLDSYLYPAQLTAYDKWIAQYAGKCTCKHPYGIWQYTGSGRVGGIVGDVDRDIAYKDYPSIIAKMEQPQADKKLLYTVQVGAFASAKSAADLYAKLSDMGYFVFFKNDALAKVCVGKFATQEEAQKTAGDLKKKGFGGFVNTI
;
A
#
# COMPACT_ATOMS: atom_id res chain seq x y z
N MET A 1 12.07 16.65 -14.07
CA MET A 1 11.32 16.50 -15.36
C MET A 1 10.24 15.46 -15.11
N ASN A 2 9.07 15.65 -15.74
CA ASN A 2 8.01 14.65 -15.71
C ASN A 2 8.46 13.37 -16.42
N LYS A 3 8.07 12.22 -15.91
CA LYS A 3 8.40 10.90 -16.47
C LYS A 3 7.23 10.35 -17.28
N GLN A 4 7.53 9.74 -18.42
CA GLN A 4 6.54 9.11 -19.30
C GLN A 4 6.38 7.63 -18.94
N GLY A 5 5.16 7.19 -18.77
CA GLY A 5 4.85 5.83 -18.40
C GLY A 5 3.76 5.17 -19.22
N ILE A 6 3.64 3.89 -18.99
CA ILE A 6 2.52 3.07 -19.45
C ILE A 6 2.03 2.18 -18.32
N ASP A 7 0.77 1.81 -18.36
CA ASP A 7 0.32 0.68 -17.58
C ASP A 7 -0.20 -0.44 -18.48
N VAL A 8 0.04 -1.68 -18.04
CA VAL A 8 -0.18 -2.86 -18.89
C VAL A 8 -0.71 -4.05 -18.11
N SER A 9 -1.38 -4.92 -18.81
CA SER A 9 -1.93 -6.17 -18.29
C SER A 9 -1.91 -7.27 -19.37
N LYS A 10 -2.62 -8.35 -19.12
CA LYS A 10 -2.80 -9.43 -20.13
C LYS A 10 -3.35 -8.94 -21.48
N TRP A 11 -3.95 -7.76 -21.52
CA TRP A 11 -4.52 -7.21 -22.75
C TRP A 11 -3.44 -6.75 -23.74
N GLN A 12 -2.24 -6.43 -23.26
CA GLN A 12 -1.03 -6.20 -24.04
C GLN A 12 -0.17 -7.48 -24.02
N SER A 13 -0.67 -8.55 -24.64
CA SER A 13 -0.14 -9.92 -24.48
C SER A 13 1.32 -10.12 -24.91
N GLN A 14 1.79 -9.34 -25.87
CA GLN A 14 3.18 -9.38 -26.35
C GLN A 14 3.76 -7.97 -26.39
N ILE A 15 4.84 -7.76 -25.67
CA ILE A 15 5.54 -6.49 -25.56
C ILE A 15 7.02 -6.69 -25.85
N ASP A 16 7.54 -5.92 -26.81
CA ASP A 16 8.98 -5.75 -27.01
C ASP A 16 9.47 -4.61 -26.09
N TRP A 17 9.87 -4.97 -24.89
CA TRP A 17 10.25 -4.01 -23.86
C TRP A 17 11.47 -3.15 -24.22
N GLN A 18 12.36 -3.66 -25.09
CA GLN A 18 13.51 -2.87 -25.59
C GLN A 18 13.02 -1.72 -26.50
N LYS A 19 12.05 -2.00 -27.35
CA LYS A 19 11.43 -0.97 -28.18
C LYS A 19 10.62 0.01 -27.35
N VAL A 20 9.89 -0.46 -26.33
CA VAL A 20 9.18 0.41 -25.37
C VAL A 20 10.14 1.41 -24.72
N LYS A 21 11.30 0.92 -24.24
CA LYS A 21 12.34 1.78 -23.66
C LYS A 21 12.90 2.76 -24.68
N ALA A 22 13.19 2.30 -25.90
CA ALA A 22 13.71 3.13 -26.99
C ALA A 22 12.70 4.20 -27.44
N ASP A 23 11.41 3.97 -27.29
CA ASP A 23 10.32 4.92 -27.59
C ASP A 23 10.13 6.00 -26.51
N GLY A 24 11.04 6.06 -25.53
CA GLY A 24 11.09 7.11 -24.52
C GLY A 24 10.19 6.88 -23.31
N ILE A 25 9.77 5.63 -23.05
CA ILE A 25 9.07 5.27 -21.84
C ILE A 25 10.08 5.12 -20.69
N ASP A 26 9.81 5.81 -19.58
CA ASP A 26 10.64 5.78 -18.39
C ASP A 26 10.22 4.66 -17.42
N PHE A 27 8.91 4.44 -17.25
CA PHE A 27 8.36 3.49 -16.29
C PHE A 27 7.16 2.70 -16.81
N ALA A 28 6.92 1.57 -16.18
CA ALA A 28 5.73 0.75 -16.41
C ALA A 28 5.07 0.37 -15.10
N ILE A 29 3.73 0.48 -15.02
CA ILE A 29 2.93 -0.05 -13.92
C ILE A 29 2.20 -1.30 -14.42
N ILE A 30 2.52 -2.47 -13.85
CA ILE A 30 2.12 -3.77 -14.39
C ILE A 30 1.03 -4.37 -13.50
N ARG A 31 -0.08 -4.81 -14.10
CA ARG A 31 -1.13 -5.49 -13.34
C ARG A 31 -0.60 -6.80 -12.74
N VAL A 32 -0.52 -6.86 -11.40
CA VAL A 32 -0.19 -8.11 -10.72
C VAL A 32 -1.33 -9.13 -10.83
N GLY A 33 -2.55 -8.64 -10.92
CA GLY A 33 -3.75 -9.46 -11.02
C GLY A 33 -4.99 -8.71 -10.56
N PHE A 34 -5.98 -9.46 -10.16
CA PHE A 34 -7.16 -8.93 -9.46
C PHE A 34 -7.42 -9.73 -8.18
N CYS A 35 -8.05 -9.13 -7.21
CA CYS A 35 -8.53 -9.88 -6.05
C CYS A 35 -10.04 -10.14 -6.17
N TYR A 36 -10.47 -11.30 -5.70
CA TYR A 36 -11.88 -11.59 -5.49
C TYR A 36 -12.46 -10.78 -4.33
N ASN A 37 -13.77 -10.81 -4.15
CA ASN A 37 -14.47 -10.11 -3.07
C ASN A 37 -13.97 -10.47 -1.66
N ASN A 38 -13.39 -11.66 -1.47
CA ASN A 38 -12.78 -12.13 -0.23
C ASN A 38 -11.27 -11.82 -0.10
N GLY A 39 -10.70 -11.07 -1.05
CA GLY A 39 -9.30 -10.68 -1.07
C GLY A 39 -8.31 -11.71 -1.62
N ALA A 40 -8.77 -12.87 -2.09
CA ALA A 40 -7.87 -13.85 -2.70
C ALA A 40 -7.35 -13.33 -4.05
N LEU A 41 -6.03 -13.36 -4.26
CA LEU A 41 -5.38 -12.89 -5.48
C LEU A 41 -5.54 -13.92 -6.61
N LYS A 42 -5.94 -13.44 -7.77
CA LYS A 42 -5.80 -14.13 -9.06
C LYS A 42 -4.74 -13.40 -9.88
N LEU A 43 -3.58 -14.03 -10.06
CA LEU A 43 -2.51 -13.45 -10.86
C LEU A 43 -2.96 -13.20 -12.31
N ASP A 44 -2.51 -12.07 -12.87
CA ASP A 44 -2.63 -11.80 -14.30
C ASP A 44 -1.76 -12.78 -15.07
N SER A 45 -2.28 -13.33 -16.17
CA SER A 45 -1.56 -14.35 -16.96
C SER A 45 -0.28 -13.83 -17.59
N ALA A 46 -0.16 -12.52 -17.83
CA ALA A 46 1.02 -11.89 -18.41
C ALA A 46 1.96 -11.27 -17.36
N PHE A 47 1.56 -11.24 -16.08
CA PHE A 47 2.33 -10.56 -15.02
C PHE A 47 3.80 -10.95 -14.99
N MET A 48 4.07 -12.26 -14.93
CA MET A 48 5.44 -12.78 -14.82
C MET A 48 6.31 -12.44 -16.02
N GLN A 49 5.72 -12.43 -17.21
CA GLN A 49 6.40 -12.06 -18.46
C GLN A 49 6.69 -10.57 -18.48
N HIS A 50 5.70 -9.74 -18.16
CA HIS A 50 5.82 -8.28 -18.22
C HIS A 50 6.80 -7.75 -17.20
N ILE A 51 6.72 -8.17 -15.93
CA ILE A 51 7.61 -7.66 -14.90
C ILE A 51 9.06 -8.00 -15.17
N LYS A 52 9.35 -9.22 -15.64
CA LYS A 52 10.72 -9.63 -16.03
C LYS A 52 11.21 -8.87 -17.25
N GLY A 53 10.35 -8.70 -18.27
CA GLY A 53 10.71 -7.99 -19.48
C GLY A 53 10.99 -6.51 -19.25
N ALA A 54 10.12 -5.82 -18.49
CA ALA A 54 10.29 -4.41 -18.16
C ALA A 54 11.58 -4.16 -17.34
N LEU A 55 11.81 -4.98 -16.31
CA LEU A 55 13.04 -4.89 -15.50
C LEU A 55 14.30 -5.17 -16.33
N ALA A 56 14.27 -6.19 -17.21
CA ALA A 56 15.40 -6.51 -18.09
C ALA A 56 15.69 -5.41 -19.12
N ALA A 57 14.69 -4.63 -19.52
CA ALA A 57 14.85 -3.47 -20.39
C ALA A 57 15.33 -2.21 -19.66
N GLY A 58 15.47 -2.28 -18.32
CA GLY A 58 15.89 -1.14 -17.50
C GLY A 58 14.82 -0.06 -17.34
N LEU A 59 13.55 -0.44 -17.39
CA LEU A 59 12.45 0.43 -17.01
C LEU A 59 12.32 0.48 -15.50
N ASP A 60 11.88 1.61 -14.97
CA ASP A 60 11.35 1.67 -13.62
C ASP A 60 10.00 0.96 -13.54
N VAL A 61 9.78 0.16 -12.49
CA VAL A 61 8.60 -0.72 -12.44
C VAL A 61 7.84 -0.54 -11.15
N GLY A 62 6.53 -0.34 -11.30
CA GLY A 62 5.51 -0.48 -10.27
C GLY A 62 4.51 -1.58 -10.64
N ILE A 63 3.55 -1.80 -9.75
CA ILE A 63 2.46 -2.75 -10.02
C ILE A 63 1.11 -2.18 -9.58
N TYR A 64 0.03 -2.72 -10.12
CA TYR A 64 -1.31 -2.45 -9.61
C TYR A 64 -2.13 -3.73 -9.42
N LEU A 65 -3.01 -3.70 -8.43
CA LEU A 65 -4.00 -4.72 -8.18
C LEU A 65 -5.38 -4.18 -8.51
N TYR A 66 -6.08 -4.79 -9.47
CA TYR A 66 -7.50 -4.52 -9.71
C TYR A 66 -8.35 -5.14 -8.59
N SER A 67 -9.13 -4.34 -7.90
CA SER A 67 -9.80 -4.80 -6.67
C SER A 67 -11.28 -5.08 -6.84
N TYR A 68 -11.71 -6.24 -6.38
CA TYR A 68 -13.12 -6.55 -6.06
C TYR A 68 -13.34 -6.77 -4.56
N ALA A 69 -12.41 -6.34 -3.70
CA ALA A 69 -12.55 -6.48 -2.26
C ALA A 69 -13.75 -5.66 -1.73
N THR A 70 -14.65 -6.31 -0.99
CA THR A 70 -15.87 -5.68 -0.47
C THR A 70 -15.80 -5.38 1.03
N THR A 71 -14.69 -5.75 1.70
CA THR A 71 -14.48 -5.53 3.13
C THR A 71 -13.04 -5.11 3.41
N VAL A 72 -12.83 -4.44 4.54
CA VAL A 72 -11.51 -4.10 5.07
C VAL A 72 -10.61 -5.35 5.20
N GLN A 73 -11.16 -6.46 5.70
CA GLN A 73 -10.42 -7.70 5.86
C GLN A 73 -9.99 -8.30 4.51
N ALA A 74 -10.85 -8.24 3.50
CA ALA A 74 -10.53 -8.67 2.14
C ALA A 74 -9.41 -7.83 1.53
N ALA A 75 -9.46 -6.51 1.73
CA ALA A 75 -8.42 -5.59 1.25
C ALA A 75 -7.05 -5.87 1.90
N ARG A 76 -7.02 -6.07 3.21
CA ARG A 76 -5.78 -6.48 3.92
C ARG A 76 -5.22 -7.80 3.39
N ARG A 77 -6.08 -8.81 3.23
CA ARG A 77 -5.67 -10.07 2.63
C ARG A 77 -5.11 -9.88 1.21
N ALA A 78 -5.78 -9.09 0.38
CA ALA A 78 -5.33 -8.82 -0.97
C ALA A 78 -3.94 -8.16 -0.98
N ALA A 79 -3.68 -7.20 -0.10
CA ALA A 79 -2.38 -6.57 0.06
C ALA A 79 -1.29 -7.60 0.44
N GLN A 80 -1.56 -8.49 1.40
CA GLN A 80 -0.62 -9.54 1.81
C GLN A 80 -0.28 -10.50 0.66
N GLU A 81 -1.27 -10.91 -0.13
CA GLU A 81 -1.06 -11.76 -1.29
C GLU A 81 -0.24 -11.04 -2.38
N VAL A 82 -0.51 -9.75 -2.61
CA VAL A 82 0.27 -8.91 -3.55
C VAL A 82 1.72 -8.79 -3.09
N VAL A 83 1.94 -8.42 -1.83
CA VAL A 83 3.29 -8.29 -1.25
C VAL A 83 4.08 -9.60 -1.40
N LYS A 84 3.44 -10.74 -1.16
CA LYS A 84 4.05 -12.05 -1.36
C LYS A 84 4.42 -12.30 -2.83
N ALA A 85 3.53 -11.93 -3.76
CA ALA A 85 3.75 -12.14 -5.19
C ALA A 85 4.89 -11.28 -5.75
N VAL A 86 5.06 -10.06 -5.25
CA VAL A 86 6.06 -9.10 -5.76
C VAL A 86 7.41 -9.18 -5.05
N LYS A 87 7.50 -9.89 -3.93
CA LYS A 87 8.72 -10.01 -3.11
C LYS A 87 10.00 -10.36 -3.89
N PRO A 88 9.96 -11.19 -4.98
CA PRO A 88 11.15 -11.50 -5.78
C PRO A 88 11.64 -10.36 -6.67
N TYR A 89 10.90 -9.25 -6.79
CA TYR A 89 11.18 -8.19 -7.74
C TYR A 89 11.53 -6.89 -7.03
N LYS A 90 12.49 -6.15 -7.59
CA LYS A 90 12.78 -4.79 -7.14
C LYS A 90 11.81 -3.82 -7.80
N LEU A 91 10.92 -3.22 -7.02
CA LEU A 91 10.02 -2.18 -7.47
C LEU A 91 10.64 -0.80 -7.18
N THR A 92 10.63 0.07 -8.19
CA THR A 92 11.08 1.46 -8.08
C THR A 92 9.92 2.45 -8.22
N TYR A 93 8.72 1.92 -8.51
CA TYR A 93 7.44 2.62 -8.54
C TYR A 93 6.46 1.97 -7.56
N PRO A 94 5.35 2.65 -7.25
CA PRO A 94 4.41 2.21 -6.22
C PRO A 94 3.75 0.85 -6.48
N ILE A 95 3.19 0.29 -5.38
CA ILE A 95 2.13 -0.70 -5.41
C ILE A 95 0.80 0.05 -5.36
N ALA A 96 0.04 0.02 -6.45
CA ALA A 96 -1.22 0.73 -6.54
C ALA A 96 -2.43 -0.18 -6.26
N PHE A 97 -3.37 0.36 -5.47
CA PHE A 97 -4.70 -0.21 -5.29
C PHE A 97 -5.64 0.42 -6.30
N ASP A 98 -6.11 -0.37 -7.23
CA ASP A 98 -6.99 0.03 -8.31
C ASP A 98 -8.43 -0.27 -7.93
N ILE A 99 -9.21 0.80 -7.73
CA ILE A 99 -10.64 0.74 -7.37
C ILE A 99 -11.45 1.58 -8.35
N GLU A 100 -12.46 0.94 -8.95
CA GLU A 100 -13.28 1.50 -9.99
C GLU A 100 -14.78 1.25 -9.74
N TYR A 101 -15.66 1.74 -10.63
CA TYR A 101 -17.10 1.54 -10.51
C TYR A 101 -17.50 0.07 -10.42
N GLU A 102 -16.83 -0.78 -11.17
CA GLU A 102 -17.08 -2.22 -11.16
C GLU A 102 -16.60 -2.90 -9.89
N SER A 103 -15.60 -2.31 -9.23
CA SER A 103 -15.05 -2.81 -7.96
C SER A 103 -16.03 -2.69 -6.80
N ILE A 104 -16.92 -1.68 -6.83
CA ILE A 104 -17.86 -1.36 -5.75
C ILE A 104 -19.27 -1.88 -6.00
N TYR A 105 -19.41 -2.89 -6.82
CA TYR A 105 -20.65 -3.41 -7.38
C TYR A 105 -21.75 -3.74 -6.36
N THR A 106 -21.44 -3.78 -5.09
CA THR A 106 -22.38 -4.18 -4.04
C THR A 106 -22.92 -3.03 -3.20
N GLY A 107 -22.80 -1.79 -3.66
CA GLY A 107 -23.44 -0.64 -3.00
C GLY A 107 -22.74 -0.21 -1.69
N GLY A 108 -21.45 -0.35 -1.60
CA GLY A 108 -20.67 0.17 -0.48
C GLY A 108 -20.84 1.68 -0.33
N SER A 109 -20.93 2.16 0.92
CA SER A 109 -20.93 3.60 1.19
C SER A 109 -19.57 4.22 0.86
N LYS A 110 -19.52 5.54 0.67
CA LYS A 110 -18.25 6.28 0.56
C LYS A 110 -17.28 5.93 1.70
N GLN A 111 -17.80 5.79 2.92
CA GLN A 111 -17.01 5.45 4.10
C GLN A 111 -16.41 4.05 3.96
N THR A 112 -17.23 3.06 3.62
CA THR A 112 -16.77 1.68 3.43
C THR A 112 -15.71 1.58 2.34
N ASN A 113 -15.92 2.23 1.19
CA ASN A 113 -14.95 2.23 0.09
C ASN A 113 -13.62 2.87 0.52
N THR A 114 -13.70 3.98 1.26
CA THR A 114 -12.51 4.67 1.78
C THR A 114 -11.74 3.80 2.77
N GLU A 115 -12.43 3.10 3.66
CA GLU A 115 -11.83 2.18 4.64
C GLU A 115 -11.18 0.97 3.95
N ILE A 116 -11.78 0.43 2.89
CA ILE A 116 -11.21 -0.63 2.05
C ILE A 116 -9.90 -0.16 1.42
N CYS A 117 -9.90 1.04 0.79
CA CYS A 117 -8.67 1.63 0.23
C CYS A 117 -7.59 1.77 1.29
N LYS A 118 -7.92 2.39 2.43
CA LYS A 118 -6.97 2.58 3.53
C LYS A 118 -6.38 1.26 4.01
N ALA A 119 -7.21 0.23 4.18
CA ALA A 119 -6.77 -1.05 4.69
C ALA A 119 -5.73 -1.73 3.78
N PHE A 120 -5.91 -1.64 2.46
CA PHE A 120 -4.90 -2.13 1.51
C PHE A 120 -3.62 -1.32 1.57
N LEU A 121 -3.74 0.01 1.52
CA LEU A 121 -2.60 0.93 1.48
C LEU A 121 -1.75 0.84 2.75
N GLU A 122 -2.39 0.79 3.92
CA GLU A 122 -1.72 0.60 5.21
C GLU A 122 -0.93 -0.71 5.26
N GLU A 123 -1.50 -1.82 4.78
CA GLU A 123 -0.84 -3.13 4.79
C GLU A 123 0.38 -3.16 3.86
N VAL A 124 0.29 -2.51 2.68
CA VAL A 124 1.41 -2.34 1.74
C VAL A 124 2.54 -1.52 2.36
N GLU A 125 2.22 -0.39 3.03
CA GLU A 125 3.23 0.43 3.72
C GLU A 125 3.87 -0.29 4.89
N GLN A 126 3.08 -1.05 5.67
CA GLN A 126 3.61 -1.88 6.76
C GLN A 126 4.59 -2.94 6.27
N ALA A 127 4.40 -3.43 5.05
CA ALA A 127 5.33 -4.36 4.40
C ALA A 127 6.57 -3.68 3.80
N GLY A 128 6.69 -2.35 3.91
CA GLY A 128 7.85 -1.57 3.47
C GLY A 128 7.80 -1.11 2.01
N TYR A 129 6.65 -1.21 1.35
CA TYR A 129 6.45 -0.72 -0.02
C TYR A 129 5.78 0.65 -0.05
N TYR A 130 5.99 1.38 -1.13
CA TYR A 130 5.30 2.66 -1.36
C TYR A 130 3.89 2.38 -1.89
N ALA A 131 2.88 2.73 -1.10
CA ALA A 131 1.48 2.52 -1.45
C ALA A 131 0.91 3.71 -2.25
N MET A 132 0.02 3.43 -3.21
CA MET A 132 -0.65 4.42 -4.04
C MET A 132 -2.10 4.02 -4.29
N LEU A 133 -2.99 4.99 -4.36
CA LEU A 133 -4.38 4.78 -4.78
C LEU A 133 -4.53 5.12 -6.27
N TYR A 134 -5.02 4.16 -7.08
CA TYR A 134 -5.52 4.46 -8.42
C TYR A 134 -7.03 4.49 -8.44
N CYS A 135 -7.58 5.51 -9.07
CA CYS A 135 -8.98 5.62 -9.44
C CYS A 135 -9.20 6.72 -10.48
N SER A 136 -10.36 6.75 -11.12
CA SER A 136 -10.72 7.90 -11.92
C SER A 136 -10.97 9.14 -11.03
N LYS A 137 -10.79 10.33 -11.61
CA LYS A 137 -11.10 11.59 -10.93
C LYS A 137 -12.52 11.61 -10.38
N ASP A 138 -13.48 11.19 -11.19
CA ASP A 138 -14.90 11.23 -10.79
C ASP A 138 -15.21 10.20 -9.70
N PHE A 139 -14.52 9.05 -9.72
CA PHE A 139 -14.62 8.06 -8.66
C PHE A 139 -14.11 8.60 -7.33
N LEU A 140 -12.95 9.29 -7.35
CA LEU A 140 -12.37 9.90 -6.16
C LEU A 140 -13.34 10.89 -5.50
N ASP A 141 -13.97 11.75 -6.31
CA ASP A 141 -14.90 12.78 -5.81
C ASP A 141 -16.24 12.20 -5.35
N SER A 142 -16.74 11.16 -6.04
CA SER A 142 -18.09 10.63 -5.85
C SER A 142 -18.18 9.47 -4.87
N TYR A 143 -17.18 8.60 -4.80
CA TYR A 143 -17.25 7.32 -4.09
C TYR A 143 -16.22 7.16 -2.96
N LEU A 144 -15.33 8.14 -2.77
CA LEU A 144 -14.34 8.15 -1.69
C LEU A 144 -14.41 9.46 -0.89
N TYR A 145 -13.83 9.47 0.30
CA TYR A 145 -13.54 10.66 1.08
C TYR A 145 -12.06 11.05 0.91
N PRO A 146 -11.71 11.92 -0.05
CA PRO A 146 -10.32 12.26 -0.35
C PRO A 146 -9.55 12.83 0.85
N ALA A 147 -10.25 13.53 1.75
CA ALA A 147 -9.68 14.08 2.97
C ALA A 147 -9.12 13.01 3.94
N GLN A 148 -9.66 11.79 3.89
CA GLN A 148 -9.16 10.66 4.69
C GLN A 148 -8.01 9.90 4.03
N LEU A 149 -7.66 10.24 2.79
CA LEU A 149 -6.64 9.59 1.95
C LEU A 149 -5.46 10.52 1.64
N THR A 150 -5.29 11.60 2.39
CA THR A 150 -4.24 12.61 2.14
C THR A 150 -2.83 12.08 2.39
N ALA A 151 -2.69 11.06 3.23
CA ALA A 151 -1.40 10.42 3.49
C ALA A 151 -0.85 9.65 2.28
N TYR A 152 -1.72 9.25 1.35
CA TYR A 152 -1.34 8.41 0.21
C TYR A 152 -1.31 9.21 -1.08
N ASP A 153 -0.30 8.95 -1.90
CA ASP A 153 -0.28 9.45 -3.27
C ASP A 153 -1.39 8.83 -4.11
N LYS A 154 -1.77 9.55 -5.16
CA LYS A 154 -2.82 9.13 -6.08
C LYS A 154 -2.29 9.05 -7.50
N TRP A 155 -2.73 8.03 -8.19
CA TRP A 155 -2.65 7.88 -9.64
C TRP A 155 -4.06 8.07 -10.18
N ILE A 156 -4.27 9.20 -10.87
CA ILE A 156 -5.60 9.65 -11.29
C ILE A 156 -5.80 9.40 -12.77
N ALA A 157 -6.86 8.68 -13.11
CA ALA A 157 -7.33 8.56 -14.48
C ALA A 157 -8.28 9.71 -14.82
N GLN A 158 -7.91 10.43 -15.87
CA GLN A 158 -8.78 11.41 -16.52
C GLN A 158 -8.30 11.61 -17.96
N TYR A 159 -9.04 11.10 -18.92
CA TYR A 159 -8.70 11.17 -20.34
C TYR A 159 -9.06 12.56 -20.88
N ALA A 160 -8.10 13.45 -20.88
CA ALA A 160 -8.26 14.84 -21.23
C ALA A 160 -6.91 15.50 -21.61
N GLY A 161 -6.95 16.69 -22.17
CA GLY A 161 -5.73 17.46 -22.48
C GLY A 161 -4.98 17.96 -21.25
N LYS A 162 -5.64 18.01 -20.08
CA LYS A 162 -5.04 18.32 -18.77
C LYS A 162 -5.84 17.66 -17.66
N CYS A 163 -5.17 17.30 -16.58
CA CYS A 163 -5.86 16.81 -15.39
C CYS A 163 -6.50 17.99 -14.64
N THR A 164 -7.77 17.85 -14.27
CA THR A 164 -8.53 18.84 -13.49
C THR A 164 -8.84 18.38 -12.07
N CYS A 165 -8.17 17.32 -11.61
CA CYS A 165 -8.29 16.84 -10.24
C CYS A 165 -7.84 17.95 -9.26
N LYS A 166 -8.67 18.22 -8.26
CA LYS A 166 -8.40 19.25 -7.23
C LYS A 166 -7.57 18.71 -6.06
N HIS A 167 -7.43 17.40 -5.96
CA HIS A 167 -6.67 16.73 -4.91
C HIS A 167 -5.23 16.48 -5.38
N PRO A 168 -4.24 16.51 -4.48
CA PRO A 168 -2.87 16.17 -4.83
C PRO A 168 -2.77 14.76 -5.43
N TYR A 169 -2.02 14.63 -6.52
CA TYR A 169 -1.73 13.36 -7.18
C TYR A 169 -0.28 13.34 -7.66
N GLY A 170 0.27 12.16 -7.82
CA GLY A 170 1.64 11.97 -8.27
C GLY A 170 1.75 11.41 -9.68
N ILE A 171 0.73 10.67 -10.15
CA ILE A 171 0.66 10.12 -11.51
C ILE A 171 -0.70 10.48 -12.12
N TRP A 172 -0.67 10.76 -13.42
CA TRP A 172 -1.87 11.00 -14.22
C TRP A 172 -1.91 10.06 -15.41
N GLN A 173 -2.94 9.22 -15.49
CA GLN A 173 -3.29 8.43 -16.67
C GLN A 173 -4.16 9.31 -17.58
N TYR A 174 -3.62 9.70 -18.73
CA TYR A 174 -4.24 10.72 -19.57
C TYR A 174 -4.95 10.18 -20.80
N THR A 175 -4.72 8.93 -21.17
CA THR A 175 -5.40 8.25 -22.29
C THR A 175 -5.32 6.73 -22.12
N GLY A 176 -6.36 6.03 -22.58
CA GLY A 176 -6.40 4.57 -22.71
C GLY A 176 -6.19 4.09 -24.17
N SER A 177 -5.84 4.99 -25.08
CA SER A 177 -5.68 4.68 -26.52
C SER A 177 -4.34 5.18 -27.09
N GLY A 178 -3.30 5.18 -26.24
CA GLY A 178 -1.96 5.55 -26.65
C GLY A 178 -1.33 4.54 -27.59
N ARG A 179 -0.27 4.98 -28.29
CA ARG A 179 0.57 4.11 -29.11
C ARG A 179 2.00 4.20 -28.61
N VAL A 180 2.67 3.06 -28.49
CA VAL A 180 4.06 2.96 -28.05
C VAL A 180 4.78 1.91 -28.89
N GLY A 181 5.98 2.23 -29.36
CA GLY A 181 6.83 1.29 -30.06
C GLY A 181 7.05 0.03 -29.23
N GLY A 182 6.87 -1.14 -29.83
CA GLY A 182 6.98 -2.42 -29.12
C GLY A 182 5.68 -2.97 -28.55
N ILE A 183 4.57 -2.24 -28.63
CA ILE A 183 3.24 -2.69 -28.22
C ILE A 183 2.30 -2.65 -29.44
N VAL A 184 1.57 -3.74 -29.64
CA VAL A 184 0.54 -3.81 -30.68
C VAL A 184 -0.80 -3.42 -30.07
N GLY A 185 -1.47 -2.44 -30.70
CA GLY A 185 -2.76 -1.95 -30.22
C GLY A 185 -2.65 -0.79 -29.25
N ASP A 186 -3.72 -0.55 -28.52
CA ASP A 186 -3.83 0.53 -27.56
C ASP A 186 -3.14 0.19 -26.23
N VAL A 187 -2.58 1.21 -25.62
CA VAL A 187 -1.98 1.13 -24.29
C VAL A 187 -2.26 2.40 -23.51
N ASP A 188 -2.49 2.24 -22.21
CA ASP A 188 -2.65 3.34 -21.29
C ASP A 188 -1.35 4.13 -21.14
N ARG A 189 -1.45 5.47 -21.14
CA ARG A 189 -0.30 6.37 -21.04
C ARG A 189 -0.40 7.23 -19.80
N ASP A 190 0.75 7.35 -19.13
CA ASP A 190 0.88 7.99 -17.84
C ASP A 190 1.94 9.09 -17.82
N ILE A 191 1.74 10.06 -16.95
CA ILE A 191 2.75 11.07 -16.61
C ILE A 191 2.97 11.02 -15.10
N ALA A 192 4.18 10.73 -14.64
CA ALA A 192 4.57 10.87 -13.26
C ALA A 192 5.23 12.24 -13.00
N TYR A 193 4.76 12.91 -11.97
CA TYR A 193 5.21 14.25 -11.56
C TYR A 193 6.21 14.20 -10.39
N LYS A 194 6.44 13.02 -9.82
CA LYS A 194 7.37 12.76 -8.71
C LYS A 194 8.46 11.80 -9.14
N ASP A 195 9.62 11.92 -8.52
CA ASP A 195 10.74 10.98 -8.69
C ASP A 195 10.57 9.80 -7.73
N TYR A 196 9.70 8.85 -8.10
CA TYR A 196 9.42 7.66 -7.28
C TYR A 196 10.65 6.80 -7.01
N PRO A 197 11.56 6.55 -7.99
CA PRO A 197 12.78 5.82 -7.71
C PRO A 197 13.58 6.41 -6.56
N SER A 198 13.78 7.73 -6.55
CA SER A 198 14.50 8.42 -5.48
C SER A 198 13.75 8.41 -4.15
N ILE A 199 12.41 8.51 -4.18
CA ILE A 199 11.58 8.45 -2.97
C ILE A 199 11.64 7.06 -2.35
N ILE A 200 11.45 6.02 -3.16
CA ILE A 200 11.44 4.61 -2.71
C ILE A 200 12.84 4.18 -2.24
N ALA A 201 13.90 4.57 -2.95
CA ALA A 201 15.26 4.29 -2.51
C ALA A 201 15.60 4.88 -1.13
N LYS A 202 15.02 6.03 -0.78
CA LYS A 202 15.15 6.61 0.56
C LYS A 202 14.37 5.84 1.64
N MET A 203 13.25 5.19 1.27
CA MET A 203 12.52 4.31 2.18
C MET A 203 13.27 3.00 2.44
N GLU A 204 13.95 2.46 1.40
CA GLU A 204 14.76 1.22 1.50
C GLU A 204 16.06 1.42 2.29
N GLN A 205 16.60 2.64 2.34
CA GLN A 205 17.72 2.93 3.22
C GLN A 205 17.23 2.74 4.66
N PRO A 206 17.94 1.96 5.49
CA PRO A 206 17.66 1.98 6.92
C PRO A 206 17.66 3.46 7.29
N GLN A 207 16.53 3.99 7.71
CA GLN A 207 16.52 5.32 8.30
C GLN A 207 17.53 5.22 9.44
N ALA A 208 18.66 5.92 9.27
CA ALA A 208 19.66 6.06 10.33
C ALA A 208 19.01 6.62 11.63
N ASP A 209 17.72 6.97 11.53
CA ASP A 209 16.83 7.46 12.56
C ASP A 209 15.45 6.75 12.60
N LYS A 210 15.34 5.46 12.28
CA LYS A 210 14.30 4.68 12.95
C LYS A 210 14.72 4.61 14.41
N LYS A 211 14.38 5.66 15.15
CA LYS A 211 14.58 5.73 16.59
C LYS A 211 13.93 4.48 17.14
N LEU A 212 14.78 3.54 17.55
CA LEU A 212 14.32 2.29 18.14
C LEU A 212 13.37 2.69 19.26
N LEU A 213 12.09 2.46 19.09
CA LEU A 213 11.13 2.77 20.13
C LEU A 213 11.03 1.57 21.06
N TYR A 214 10.93 1.89 22.33
CA TYR A 214 10.78 0.89 23.39
C TYR A 214 9.33 0.87 23.87
N THR A 215 8.86 -0.28 24.30
CA THR A 215 7.54 -0.47 24.90
C THR A 215 7.65 -1.45 26.05
N VAL A 216 6.68 -1.43 26.97
CA VAL A 216 6.58 -2.43 28.04
C VAL A 216 5.51 -3.44 27.67
N GLN A 217 5.91 -4.67 27.36
CA GLN A 217 4.97 -5.76 27.16
C GLN A 217 4.51 -6.29 28.52
N VAL A 218 3.21 -6.15 28.81
CA VAL A 218 2.61 -6.49 30.11
C VAL A 218 1.93 -7.86 30.08
N GLY A 219 1.56 -8.35 28.91
CA GLY A 219 0.97 -9.66 28.74
C GLY A 219 1.01 -10.18 27.30
N ALA A 220 0.86 -11.49 27.16
CA ALA A 220 0.67 -12.16 25.88
C ALA A 220 -0.38 -13.27 26.06
N PHE A 221 -1.42 -13.24 25.23
CA PHE A 221 -2.62 -14.06 25.43
C PHE A 221 -3.02 -14.78 24.15
N ALA A 222 -3.40 -16.03 24.27
CA ALA A 222 -4.10 -16.78 23.21
C ALA A 222 -5.58 -16.37 23.14
N SER A 223 -6.16 -15.89 24.26
CA SER A 223 -7.54 -15.46 24.37
C SER A 223 -7.66 -13.94 24.13
N ALA A 224 -8.45 -13.57 23.11
CA ALA A 224 -8.78 -12.17 22.84
C ALA A 224 -9.47 -11.48 24.02
N LYS A 225 -10.32 -12.19 24.77
CA LYS A 225 -11.00 -11.68 25.94
C LYS A 225 -10.00 -11.30 27.04
N SER A 226 -9.07 -12.19 27.37
CA SER A 226 -8.07 -11.92 28.42
C SER A 226 -7.14 -10.75 28.04
N ALA A 227 -6.81 -10.62 26.76
CA ALA A 227 -6.04 -9.48 26.28
C ALA A 227 -6.84 -8.17 26.38
N ALA A 228 -8.13 -8.18 26.02
CA ALA A 228 -9.01 -7.03 26.14
C ALA A 228 -9.24 -6.61 27.61
N ASP A 229 -9.40 -7.56 28.52
CA ASP A 229 -9.55 -7.29 29.95
C ASP A 229 -8.31 -6.59 30.55
N LEU A 230 -7.12 -7.03 30.16
CA LEU A 230 -5.88 -6.37 30.58
C LEU A 230 -5.72 -4.99 29.94
N TYR A 231 -6.04 -4.88 28.64
CA TYR A 231 -6.03 -3.60 27.93
C TYR A 231 -6.92 -2.56 28.64
N ALA A 232 -8.17 -2.91 28.95
CA ALA A 232 -9.12 -2.02 29.62
C ALA A 232 -8.57 -1.55 30.97
N LYS A 233 -8.10 -2.47 31.82
CA LYS A 233 -7.53 -2.15 33.14
C LYS A 233 -6.38 -1.14 33.05
N LEU A 234 -5.47 -1.33 32.10
CA LEU A 234 -4.32 -0.44 31.93
C LEU A 234 -4.73 0.92 31.34
N SER A 235 -5.69 0.93 30.42
CA SER A 235 -6.26 2.16 29.84
C SER A 235 -6.99 2.99 30.90
N ASP A 236 -7.80 2.37 31.76
CA ASP A 236 -8.50 3.04 32.87
C ASP A 236 -7.54 3.65 33.90
N MET A 237 -6.32 3.12 34.00
CA MET A 237 -5.24 3.68 34.82
C MET A 237 -4.48 4.81 34.13
N GLY A 238 -4.92 5.24 32.93
CA GLY A 238 -4.34 6.36 32.18
C GLY A 238 -3.11 6.02 31.35
N TYR A 239 -2.77 4.76 31.14
CA TYR A 239 -1.67 4.37 30.28
C TYR A 239 -2.06 4.39 28.80
N PHE A 240 -1.12 4.76 27.93
CA PHE A 240 -1.26 4.50 26.50
C PHE A 240 -1.03 3.01 26.25
N VAL A 241 -2.07 2.29 25.87
CA VAL A 241 -2.05 0.83 25.66
C VAL A 241 -2.31 0.51 24.20
N PHE A 242 -1.63 -0.49 23.66
CA PHE A 242 -1.87 -0.98 22.30
C PHE A 242 -1.59 -2.49 22.20
N PHE A 243 -2.11 -3.11 21.16
CA PHE A 243 -1.84 -4.50 20.84
C PHE A 243 -0.67 -4.61 19.85
N LYS A 244 0.24 -5.56 20.13
CA LYS A 244 1.18 -6.07 19.14
C LYS A 244 0.76 -7.52 18.85
N ASN A 245 0.25 -7.76 17.64
CA ASN A 245 -0.29 -9.05 17.25
C ASN A 245 0.78 -9.85 16.49
N ASP A 246 1.21 -10.94 17.10
CA ASP A 246 1.97 -12.03 16.49
C ASP A 246 1.14 -13.32 16.61
N ALA A 247 1.78 -14.44 16.96
CA ALA A 247 1.05 -15.68 17.29
C ALA A 247 0.14 -15.55 18.53
N LEU A 248 0.42 -14.57 19.41
CA LEU A 248 -0.37 -14.22 20.60
C LEU A 248 -0.71 -12.72 20.59
N ALA A 249 -1.86 -12.37 21.18
CA ALA A 249 -2.23 -10.98 21.42
C ALA A 249 -1.37 -10.42 22.58
N LYS A 250 -0.38 -9.60 22.26
CA LYS A 250 0.51 -8.94 23.23
C LYS A 250 -0.05 -7.59 23.61
N VAL A 251 -0.25 -7.37 24.91
CA VAL A 251 -0.67 -6.06 25.45
C VAL A 251 0.56 -5.26 25.82
N CYS A 252 0.75 -4.11 25.18
CA CYS A 252 1.91 -3.25 25.32
C CYS A 252 1.52 -1.88 25.85
N VAL A 253 2.39 -1.29 26.69
CA VAL A 253 2.21 0.02 27.31
C VAL A 253 3.32 0.97 26.85
N GLY A 254 2.91 2.15 26.36
CA GLY A 254 3.78 3.24 25.97
C GLY A 254 4.60 2.98 24.69
N LYS A 255 5.02 4.09 24.08
CA LYS A 255 6.06 4.13 23.04
C LYS A 255 7.12 5.12 23.51
N PHE A 256 8.29 4.62 23.89
CA PHE A 256 9.33 5.40 24.55
C PHE A 256 10.52 5.59 23.60
N ALA A 257 11.11 6.76 23.67
CA ALA A 257 12.30 7.08 22.87
C ALA A 257 13.57 6.44 23.41
N THR A 258 13.59 6.05 24.70
CA THR A 258 14.74 5.44 25.37
C THR A 258 14.33 4.20 26.15
N GLN A 259 15.29 3.30 26.32
CA GLN A 259 15.12 2.10 27.14
C GLN A 259 14.87 2.46 28.62
N GLU A 260 15.47 3.53 29.10
CA GLU A 260 15.34 4.01 30.48
C GLU A 260 13.93 4.46 30.81
N GLU A 261 13.28 5.20 29.89
CA GLU A 261 11.87 5.60 30.04
C GLU A 261 10.94 4.38 30.11
N ALA A 262 11.18 3.39 29.25
CA ALA A 262 10.43 2.14 29.26
C ALA A 262 10.65 1.34 30.55
N GLN A 263 11.90 1.26 31.04
CA GLN A 263 12.25 0.60 32.31
C GLN A 263 11.59 1.28 33.51
N LYS A 264 11.56 2.60 33.55
CA LYS A 264 10.85 3.36 34.58
C LYS A 264 9.37 3.01 34.61
N THR A 265 8.73 2.99 33.45
CA THR A 265 7.31 2.62 33.31
C THR A 265 7.07 1.16 33.71
N ALA A 266 7.96 0.23 33.35
CA ALA A 266 7.88 -1.16 33.80
C ALA A 266 7.99 -1.29 35.32
N GLY A 267 8.86 -0.50 35.95
CA GLY A 267 8.98 -0.42 37.41
C GLY A 267 7.70 0.08 38.10
N ASP A 268 7.08 1.10 37.53
CA ASP A 268 5.84 1.66 38.08
C ASP A 268 4.65 0.70 37.89
N LEU A 269 4.57 0.01 36.76
CA LEU A 269 3.59 -1.05 36.51
C LEU A 269 3.76 -2.20 37.53
N LYS A 270 5.01 -2.60 37.81
CA LYS A 270 5.32 -3.64 38.80
C LYS A 270 4.84 -3.26 40.21
N LYS A 271 5.03 -2.00 40.65
CA LYS A 271 4.49 -1.49 41.95
C LYS A 271 2.98 -1.56 42.01
N LYS A 272 2.28 -1.47 40.90
CA LYS A 272 0.82 -1.57 40.77
C LYS A 272 0.31 -3.00 40.55
N GLY A 273 1.19 -4.02 40.65
CA GLY A 273 0.85 -5.43 40.53
C GLY A 273 0.85 -5.98 39.09
N PHE A 274 1.36 -5.24 38.12
CA PHE A 274 1.47 -5.70 36.74
C PHE A 274 2.92 -6.07 36.43
N GLY A 275 3.17 -7.34 36.07
CA GLY A 275 4.44 -7.74 35.49
C GLY A 275 4.60 -7.20 34.07
N GLY A 276 5.83 -6.93 33.67
CA GLY A 276 6.12 -6.53 32.29
C GLY A 276 7.62 -6.45 32.01
N PHE A 277 8.00 -6.52 30.75
CA PHE A 277 9.38 -6.38 30.34
C PHE A 277 9.49 -5.45 29.13
N VAL A 278 10.63 -4.77 29.02
CA VAL A 278 10.90 -3.84 27.93
C VAL A 278 11.19 -4.61 26.65
N ASN A 279 10.53 -4.20 25.57
CA ASN A 279 10.70 -4.69 24.22
C ASN A 279 10.97 -3.53 23.27
N THR A 280 11.50 -3.82 22.09
CA THR A 280 11.62 -2.88 20.97
C THR A 280 10.45 -3.03 19.99
N ILE A 281 10.06 -1.92 19.38
CA ILE A 281 8.98 -1.84 18.37
C ILE A 281 9.43 -0.96 17.22
#